data_d7cb80d6be9dde6b5a2911455c11fa20
#
_entry.id   d7cb80d6be9dde6b5a2911455c11fa20
#
_cell.length_a   1.000
_cell.length_b   1.000
_cell.length_c   1.000
_cell.angle_alpha   90.00
_cell.angle_beta   90.00
_cell.angle_gamma   90.00
#
_symmetry.space_group_name_H-M   'P 1'
#
loop_
_entity.id
_entity.type
_entity.pdbx_description
1 polymer ?
#
loop_
_entity_poly.entity_id
_entity_poly.type
_entity_poly.pdbx_seq_one_letter_code
_entity_poly.pdbx_strand_id
1 'polypeptide(L)'
;MDQCDRLFGVVRGMMRRLHPLMLDELGLIPSLQDLIENWQARHPGIDIHIRLDDKVEEYIGSAKIHLFRIVQESLTNVSKHSEARTVRIELGLAEDGCILLAIADDGIGFDPALPRTGFGLHGIHERVAGMGGRLSLQTGPGRGVSLQITAFSS
;
A
#
# COMPACT_ATOMS: atom_id res chain seq x y z
N MET A 1 -18.34 -0.34 -26.39
CA MET A 1 -16.99 -0.24 -25.84
C MET A 1 -16.00 -0.02 -26.98
N ASP A 2 -15.32 1.08 -26.93
CA ASP A 2 -14.39 1.50 -27.98
C ASP A 2 -13.13 0.62 -27.97
N GLN A 3 -12.44 0.49 -29.12
CA GLN A 3 -11.18 -0.25 -29.21
C GLN A 3 -10.10 0.32 -28.29
N CYS A 4 -10.13 1.63 -28.04
CA CYS A 4 -9.22 2.29 -27.10
C CYS A 4 -9.37 1.77 -25.67
N ASP A 5 -10.60 1.52 -25.22
CA ASP A 5 -10.86 0.99 -23.88
C ASP A 5 -10.33 -0.43 -23.70
N ARG A 6 -10.42 -1.23 -24.74
CA ARG A 6 -9.86 -2.59 -24.75
C ARG A 6 -8.33 -2.55 -24.67
N LEU A 7 -7.71 -1.64 -25.41
CA LEU A 7 -6.27 -1.47 -25.42
C LEU A 7 -5.77 -1.05 -24.03
N PHE A 8 -6.42 -0.08 -23.39
CA PHE A 8 -6.11 0.35 -22.04
C PHE A 8 -6.25 -0.78 -21.05
N GLY A 9 -7.29 -1.62 -21.15
CA GLY A 9 -7.47 -2.78 -20.27
C GLY A 9 -6.35 -3.80 -20.42
N VAL A 10 -5.91 -4.07 -21.64
CA VAL A 10 -4.80 -5.00 -21.90
C VAL A 10 -3.49 -4.44 -21.35
N VAL A 11 -3.21 -3.17 -21.58
CA VAL A 11 -2.00 -2.51 -21.09
C VAL A 11 -1.96 -2.51 -19.55
N ARG A 12 -3.07 -2.20 -18.89
CA ARG A 12 -3.19 -2.27 -17.42
C ARG A 12 -2.95 -3.69 -16.90
N GLY A 13 -3.48 -4.70 -17.57
CA GLY A 13 -3.25 -6.10 -17.22
C GLY A 13 -1.79 -6.50 -17.35
N MET A 14 -1.12 -6.05 -18.40
CA MET A 14 0.31 -6.27 -18.62
C MET A 14 1.14 -5.58 -17.53
N MET A 15 0.83 -4.33 -17.19
CA MET A 15 1.55 -3.60 -16.14
C MET A 15 1.41 -4.26 -14.78
N ARG A 16 0.22 -4.78 -14.44
CA ARG A 16 0.02 -5.54 -13.20
C ARG A 16 0.85 -6.81 -13.14
N ARG A 17 1.09 -7.46 -14.28
CA ARG A 17 1.93 -8.67 -14.36
C ARG A 17 3.41 -8.34 -14.28
N LEU A 18 3.83 -7.15 -14.74
CA LEU A 18 5.22 -6.71 -14.71
C LEU A 18 5.67 -6.30 -13.30
N HIS A 19 4.76 -5.81 -12.43
CA HIS A 19 5.10 -5.40 -11.08
C HIS A 19 5.74 -6.52 -10.25
N PRO A 20 5.23 -7.78 -10.25
CA PRO A 20 5.90 -8.87 -9.54
C PRO A 20 7.31 -9.16 -10.06
N LEU A 21 7.55 -9.01 -11.38
CA LEU A 21 8.88 -9.18 -11.95
C LEU A 21 9.84 -8.10 -11.48
N MET A 22 9.38 -6.85 -11.38
CA MET A 22 10.18 -5.75 -10.84
C MET A 22 10.57 -6.01 -9.39
N LEU A 23 9.67 -6.57 -8.57
CA LEU A 23 9.95 -6.92 -7.19
C LEU A 23 11.10 -7.91 -7.07
N ASP A 24 11.11 -8.94 -7.91
CA ASP A 24 12.14 -9.97 -7.86
C ASP A 24 13.49 -9.45 -8.36
N GLU A 25 13.49 -8.61 -9.38
CA GLU A 25 14.73 -8.11 -10.00
C GLU A 25 15.29 -6.88 -9.30
N LEU A 26 14.43 -5.93 -8.90
CA LEU A 26 14.86 -4.64 -8.38
C LEU A 26 14.67 -4.50 -6.87
N GLY A 27 13.89 -5.38 -6.24
CA GLY A 27 13.58 -5.31 -4.83
C GLY A 27 12.34 -4.47 -4.52
N LEU A 28 12.00 -4.40 -3.23
CA LEU A 28 10.78 -3.72 -2.76
C LEU A 28 10.87 -2.20 -2.88
N ILE A 29 11.98 -1.60 -2.44
CA ILE A 29 12.08 -0.14 -2.37
C ILE A 29 11.96 0.51 -3.76
N PRO A 30 12.72 0.09 -4.79
CA PRO A 30 12.53 0.64 -6.12
C PRO A 30 11.12 0.41 -6.68
N SER A 31 10.52 -0.74 -6.39
CA SER A 31 9.17 -1.05 -6.86
C SER A 31 8.12 -0.17 -6.20
N LEU A 32 8.27 0.10 -4.89
CA LEU A 32 7.39 1.03 -4.19
C LEU A 32 7.55 2.46 -4.69
N GLN A 33 8.77 2.90 -4.91
CA GLN A 33 9.03 4.24 -5.46
C GLN A 33 8.33 4.42 -6.81
N ASP A 34 8.44 3.44 -7.68
CA ASP A 34 7.78 3.46 -8.98
C ASP A 34 6.24 3.49 -8.84
N LEU A 35 5.70 2.64 -8.00
CA LEU A 35 4.26 2.59 -7.72
C LEU A 35 3.74 3.94 -7.22
N ILE A 36 4.45 4.54 -6.27
CA ILE A 36 4.05 5.80 -5.65
C ILE A 36 4.16 6.96 -6.64
N GLU A 37 5.24 7.03 -7.42
CA GLU A 37 5.42 8.07 -8.43
C GLU A 37 4.31 8.02 -9.49
N ASN A 38 3.97 6.83 -9.98
CA ASN A 38 2.91 6.65 -10.96
C ASN A 38 1.54 7.04 -10.38
N TRP A 39 1.30 6.69 -9.11
CA TRP A 39 0.06 7.06 -8.43
C TRP A 39 -0.03 8.57 -8.22
N GLN A 40 1.06 9.19 -7.76
CA GLN A 40 1.13 10.65 -7.55
C GLN A 40 0.87 11.42 -8.84
N ALA A 41 1.40 10.94 -9.96
CA ALA A 41 1.18 11.58 -11.27
C ALA A 41 -0.29 11.58 -11.67
N ARG A 42 -1.05 10.56 -11.26
CA ARG A 42 -2.48 10.46 -11.54
C ARG A 42 -3.35 11.18 -10.48
N HIS A 43 -2.75 11.59 -9.37
CA HIS A 43 -3.45 12.25 -8.27
C HIS A 43 -2.70 13.51 -7.82
N PRO A 44 -2.56 14.52 -8.73
CA PRO A 44 -1.71 15.70 -8.44
C PRO A 44 -2.24 16.58 -7.32
N GLY A 45 -3.51 16.43 -6.93
CA GLY A 45 -4.10 17.17 -5.82
C GLY A 45 -3.80 16.57 -4.44
N ILE A 46 -3.13 15.44 -4.38
CA ILE A 46 -2.81 14.77 -3.12
C ILE A 46 -1.30 14.82 -2.90
N ASP A 47 -0.87 15.29 -1.73
CA ASP A 47 0.54 15.31 -1.36
C ASP A 47 0.91 13.97 -0.71
N ILE A 48 1.92 13.31 -1.24
CA ILE A 48 2.46 12.09 -0.65
C ILE A 48 3.81 12.38 0.00
N HIS A 49 3.92 12.00 1.27
CA HIS A 49 5.17 12.03 2.02
C HIS A 49 5.65 10.60 2.23
N ILE A 50 6.84 10.28 1.75
CA ILE A 50 7.38 8.92 1.85
C ILE A 50 8.70 8.91 2.60
N ARG A 51 8.90 7.87 3.39
CA ARG A 51 10.17 7.56 4.02
C ARG A 51 10.37 6.06 3.93
N LEU A 52 11.28 5.64 3.07
CA LEU A 52 11.55 4.23 2.80
C LEU A 52 13.01 3.94 3.14
N ASP A 53 13.23 3.04 4.09
CA ASP A 53 14.57 2.65 4.53
C ASP A 53 15.05 1.46 3.71
N ASP A 54 16.14 1.65 2.96
CA ASP A 54 16.73 0.60 2.11
C ASP A 54 17.16 -0.63 2.89
N LYS A 55 17.44 -0.49 4.17
CA LYS A 55 17.87 -1.60 5.03
C LYS A 55 16.83 -2.71 5.13
N VAL A 56 15.55 -2.40 4.92
CA VAL A 56 14.50 -3.43 4.98
C VAL A 56 14.70 -4.53 3.93
N GLU A 57 15.38 -4.22 2.81
CA GLU A 57 15.63 -5.22 1.76
C GLU A 57 16.41 -6.43 2.27
N GLU A 58 17.26 -6.24 3.27
CA GLU A 58 18.06 -7.32 3.84
C GLU A 58 17.24 -8.30 4.70
N TYR A 59 16.08 -7.84 5.19
CA TYR A 59 15.29 -8.57 6.18
C TYR A 59 13.93 -9.03 5.65
N ILE A 60 13.54 -8.53 4.49
CA ILE A 60 12.15 -8.62 4.05
C ILE A 60 11.75 -10.01 3.52
N GLY A 61 12.69 -10.74 2.90
CA GLY A 61 12.43 -12.09 2.41
C GLY A 61 11.16 -12.21 1.58
N SER A 62 10.35 -13.22 1.91
CA SER A 62 9.12 -13.51 1.20
C SER A 62 7.99 -12.52 1.48
N ALA A 63 8.14 -11.64 2.47
CA ALA A 63 7.13 -10.65 2.81
C ALA A 63 7.03 -9.51 1.78
N LYS A 64 8.01 -9.34 0.91
CA LYS A 64 8.07 -8.21 -0.02
C LYS A 64 6.83 -8.07 -0.91
N ILE A 65 6.31 -9.17 -1.43
CA ILE A 65 5.11 -9.12 -2.28
C ILE A 65 3.88 -8.69 -1.49
N HIS A 66 3.75 -9.15 -0.26
CA HIS A 66 2.64 -8.77 0.60
C HIS A 66 2.68 -7.28 0.94
N LEU A 67 3.85 -6.75 1.30
CA LEU A 67 4.02 -5.34 1.61
C LEU A 67 3.75 -4.45 0.39
N PHE A 68 4.22 -4.86 -0.77
CA PHE A 68 3.93 -4.16 -2.02
C PHE A 68 2.42 -4.08 -2.28
N ARG A 69 1.73 -5.21 -2.17
CA ARG A 69 0.27 -5.26 -2.41
C ARG A 69 -0.52 -4.46 -1.37
N ILE A 70 -0.05 -4.44 -0.13
CA ILE A 70 -0.69 -3.65 0.93
C ILE A 70 -0.62 -2.16 0.59
N VAL A 71 0.54 -1.66 0.17
CA VAL A 71 0.68 -0.27 -0.25
C VAL A 71 -0.21 0.03 -1.45
N GLN A 72 -0.22 -0.87 -2.43
CA GLN A 72 -1.06 -0.73 -3.63
C GLN A 72 -2.54 -0.63 -3.28
N GLU A 73 -3.04 -1.53 -2.43
CA GLU A 73 -4.43 -1.54 -2.00
C GLU A 73 -4.78 -0.30 -1.16
N SER A 74 -3.84 0.14 -0.32
CA SER A 74 -4.02 1.34 0.50
C SER A 74 -4.14 2.60 -0.36
N LEU A 75 -3.30 2.74 -1.38
CA LEU A 75 -3.37 3.86 -2.32
C LEU A 75 -4.68 3.82 -3.12
N THR A 76 -5.15 2.64 -3.49
CA THR A 76 -6.45 2.48 -4.15
C THR A 76 -7.58 2.95 -3.24
N ASN A 77 -7.53 2.61 -1.95
CA ASN A 77 -8.52 3.06 -0.98
C ASN A 77 -8.52 4.58 -0.84
N VAL A 78 -7.34 5.19 -0.81
CA VAL A 78 -7.22 6.66 -0.77
C VAL A 78 -7.90 7.28 -1.98
N SER A 79 -7.63 6.78 -3.18
CA SER A 79 -8.19 7.37 -4.40
C SER A 79 -9.70 7.21 -4.51
N LYS A 80 -10.27 6.13 -3.96
CA LYS A 80 -11.69 5.82 -4.10
C LYS A 80 -12.57 6.34 -2.97
N HIS A 81 -12.05 6.41 -1.76
CA HIS A 81 -12.91 6.53 -0.58
C HIS A 81 -12.51 7.63 0.41
N SER A 82 -11.25 8.10 0.41
CA SER A 82 -10.79 8.89 1.54
C SER A 82 -11.02 10.40 1.42
N GLU A 83 -11.07 10.94 0.19
CA GLU A 83 -11.06 12.40 -0.05
C GLU A 83 -9.87 13.08 0.65
N ALA A 84 -8.77 12.37 0.81
CA ALA A 84 -7.59 12.86 1.50
C ALA A 84 -6.84 13.92 0.69
N ARG A 85 -6.15 14.81 1.38
CA ARG A 85 -5.22 15.77 0.78
C ARG A 85 -3.78 15.35 0.97
N THR A 86 -3.52 14.57 2.00
CA THR A 86 -2.17 14.13 2.35
C THR A 86 -2.16 12.64 2.66
N VAL A 87 -1.16 11.95 2.15
CA VAL A 87 -0.90 10.55 2.45
C VAL A 87 0.54 10.44 2.93
N ARG A 88 0.75 9.64 3.97
CA ARG A 88 2.09 9.40 4.50
C ARG A 88 2.37 7.90 4.49
N ILE A 89 3.52 7.53 3.93
CA ILE A 89 3.96 6.13 3.85
C ILE A 89 5.36 6.04 4.42
N GLU A 90 5.53 5.23 5.46
CA GLU A 90 6.82 5.02 6.09
C GLU A 90 7.10 3.51 6.18
N LEU A 91 8.29 3.11 5.76
CA LEU A 91 8.75 1.73 5.83
C LEU A 91 10.14 1.72 6.44
N GLY A 92 10.32 0.99 7.52
CA GLY A 92 11.59 0.95 8.23
C GLY A 92 11.72 -0.28 9.11
N LEU A 93 12.81 -0.31 9.87
CA LEU A 93 13.11 -1.37 10.83
C LEU A 93 12.92 -0.85 12.25
N ALA A 94 12.30 -1.68 13.10
CA ALA A 94 12.28 -1.47 14.53
C ALA A 94 13.59 -1.96 15.16
N GLU A 95 13.82 -1.60 16.43
CA GLU A 95 15.03 -1.98 17.16
C GLU A 95 15.22 -3.50 17.27
N ASP A 96 14.12 -4.24 17.31
CA ASP A 96 14.14 -5.72 17.40
C ASP A 96 14.31 -6.40 16.03
N GLY A 97 14.51 -5.64 14.95
CA GLY A 97 14.66 -6.16 13.61
C GLY A 97 13.36 -6.42 12.86
N CYS A 98 12.22 -6.12 13.47
CA CYS A 98 10.93 -6.21 12.78
C CYS A 98 10.80 -5.13 11.72
N ILE A 99 10.07 -5.44 10.65
CA ILE A 99 9.76 -4.48 9.60
C ILE A 99 8.48 -3.76 9.97
N LEU A 100 8.52 -2.43 9.92
CA LEU A 100 7.36 -1.59 10.20
C LEU A 100 6.93 -0.85 8.94
N LEU A 101 5.66 -1.01 8.57
CA LEU A 101 5.02 -0.26 7.50
C LEU A 101 3.89 0.56 8.11
N ALA A 102 3.94 1.87 7.93
CA ALA A 102 2.88 2.77 8.37
C ALA A 102 2.32 3.53 7.18
N ILE A 103 1.00 3.53 7.05
CA ILE A 103 0.31 4.24 5.98
C ILE A 103 -0.83 5.03 6.62
N ALA A 104 -0.83 6.33 6.43
CA ALA A 104 -1.84 7.20 7.02
C ALA A 104 -2.34 8.22 6.00
N ASP A 105 -3.64 8.50 6.03
CA ASP A 105 -4.24 9.59 5.26
C ASP A 105 -5.07 10.49 6.18
N ASP A 106 -5.30 11.72 5.73
CA ASP A 106 -6.10 12.72 6.44
C ASP A 106 -7.52 12.85 5.88
N GLY A 107 -8.02 11.79 5.29
CA GLY A 107 -9.33 11.78 4.65
C GLY A 107 -10.50 11.66 5.59
N ILE A 108 -11.64 11.25 5.04
CA ILE A 108 -12.89 11.19 5.80
C ILE A 108 -12.96 10.07 6.82
N GLY A 109 -12.10 9.05 6.68
CA GLY A 109 -12.16 7.88 7.55
C GLY A 109 -13.48 7.13 7.45
N PHE A 110 -13.72 6.23 8.40
CA PHE A 110 -14.97 5.50 8.48
C PHE A 110 -15.20 5.00 9.91
N ASP A 111 -16.43 4.60 10.21
CA ASP A 111 -16.75 3.96 11.48
C ASP A 111 -16.37 2.47 11.39
N PRO A 112 -15.38 2.00 12.16
CA PRO A 112 -14.95 0.59 12.08
C PRO A 112 -16.00 -0.40 12.57
N ALA A 113 -17.02 0.07 13.31
CA ALA A 113 -18.11 -0.78 13.79
C ALA A 113 -19.14 -1.09 12.71
N LEU A 114 -19.16 -0.31 11.61
CA LEU A 114 -20.13 -0.50 10.53
C LEU A 114 -19.57 -1.44 9.46
N PRO A 115 -20.38 -2.39 8.93
CA PRO A 115 -19.94 -3.23 7.84
C PRO A 115 -19.67 -2.39 6.59
N ARG A 116 -18.50 -2.60 5.98
CA ARG A 116 -18.11 -1.88 4.77
C ARG A 116 -17.67 -2.85 3.69
N THR A 117 -18.26 -2.66 2.52
CA THR A 117 -17.87 -3.37 1.30
C THR A 117 -17.01 -2.43 0.46
N GLY A 118 -15.94 -2.95 -0.16
CA GLY A 118 -15.16 -2.22 -1.15
C GLY A 118 -13.94 -1.46 -0.68
N PHE A 119 -13.53 -1.55 0.59
CA PHE A 119 -12.34 -0.86 1.10
C PHE A 119 -11.04 -1.64 0.98
N GLY A 120 -11.08 -2.88 0.48
CA GLY A 120 -9.85 -3.69 0.37
C GLY A 120 -9.21 -4.07 1.70
N LEU A 121 -9.84 -3.75 2.83
CA LEU A 121 -9.30 -4.05 4.16
C LEU A 121 -9.19 -5.54 4.42
N HIS A 122 -10.14 -6.32 3.91
CA HIS A 122 -10.09 -7.76 4.00
C HIS A 122 -8.84 -8.32 3.31
N GLY A 123 -8.52 -7.84 2.12
CA GLY A 123 -7.30 -8.21 1.42
C GLY A 123 -6.04 -7.83 2.18
N ILE A 124 -6.03 -6.65 2.81
CA ILE A 124 -4.92 -6.22 3.65
C ILE A 124 -4.76 -7.16 4.85
N HIS A 125 -5.86 -7.48 5.54
CA HIS A 125 -5.82 -8.43 6.65
C HIS A 125 -5.28 -9.80 6.24
N GLU A 126 -5.74 -10.33 5.11
CA GLU A 126 -5.27 -11.61 4.59
C GLU A 126 -3.78 -11.60 4.29
N ARG A 127 -3.27 -10.51 3.70
CA ARG A 127 -1.84 -10.37 3.38
C ARG A 127 -0.99 -10.29 4.63
N VAL A 128 -1.44 -9.53 5.64
CA VAL A 128 -0.75 -9.44 6.92
C VAL A 128 -0.70 -10.81 7.60
N ALA A 129 -1.82 -11.54 7.60
CA ALA A 129 -1.87 -12.91 8.14
C ALA A 129 -0.95 -13.84 7.36
N GLY A 130 -0.91 -13.72 6.02
CA GLY A 130 -0.07 -14.55 5.16
C GLY A 130 1.42 -14.42 5.42
N MET A 131 1.87 -13.26 5.89
CA MET A 131 3.29 -13.06 6.25
C MET A 131 3.56 -13.19 7.75
N GLY A 132 2.57 -13.66 8.52
CA GLY A 132 2.70 -13.82 9.97
C GLY A 132 2.86 -12.52 10.73
N GLY A 133 2.37 -11.43 10.17
CA GLY A 133 2.51 -10.11 10.75
C GLY A 133 1.34 -9.70 11.64
N ARG A 134 1.36 -8.45 12.06
CA ARG A 134 0.30 -7.83 12.86
C ARG A 134 -0.16 -6.53 12.22
N LEU A 135 -1.46 -6.27 12.31
CA LEU A 135 -2.08 -5.07 11.77
C LEU A 135 -2.76 -4.30 12.89
N SER A 136 -2.49 -2.99 12.96
CA SER A 136 -3.22 -2.05 13.78
C SER A 136 -3.90 -1.03 12.88
N LEU A 137 -5.21 -0.89 13.01
CA LEU A 137 -6.01 0.06 12.26
C LEU A 137 -6.59 1.11 13.20
N GLN A 138 -6.37 2.38 12.89
CA GLN A 138 -6.98 3.49 13.60
C GLN A 138 -7.74 4.35 12.60
N THR A 139 -9.02 4.52 12.82
CA THR A 139 -9.89 5.35 11.98
C THR A 139 -11.12 5.77 12.77
N GLY A 140 -11.80 6.77 12.26
CA GLY A 140 -13.07 7.26 12.77
C GLY A 140 -13.63 8.28 11.78
N PRO A 141 -14.92 8.61 11.83
CA PRO A 141 -15.49 9.62 10.94
C PRO A 141 -14.74 10.95 11.05
N GLY A 142 -14.23 11.45 9.93
CA GLY A 142 -13.46 12.69 9.86
C GLY A 142 -12.03 12.60 10.37
N ARG A 143 -11.53 11.41 10.71
CA ARG A 143 -10.19 11.22 11.29
C ARG A 143 -9.20 10.54 10.36
N GLY A 144 -9.56 10.32 9.10
CA GLY A 144 -8.71 9.60 8.17
C GLY A 144 -8.55 8.13 8.53
N VAL A 145 -7.56 7.50 7.93
CA VAL A 145 -7.22 6.08 8.17
C VAL A 145 -5.73 5.98 8.46
N SER A 146 -5.37 5.25 9.51
CA SER A 146 -3.98 4.96 9.84
C SER A 146 -3.81 3.45 10.00
N LEU A 147 -2.92 2.88 9.19
CA LEU A 147 -2.56 1.47 9.24
C LEU A 147 -1.12 1.35 9.73
N GLN A 148 -0.90 0.47 10.69
CA GLN A 148 0.45 0.08 11.11
C GLN A 148 0.57 -1.42 10.99
N ILE A 149 1.58 -1.87 10.27
CA ILE A 149 1.83 -3.27 9.99
C ILE A 149 3.23 -3.61 10.47
N THR A 150 3.32 -4.67 11.27
CA THR A 150 4.58 -5.22 11.74
C THR A 150 4.78 -6.56 11.07
N ALA A 151 5.89 -6.75 10.37
CA ALA A 151 6.26 -8.02 9.78
C ALA A 151 7.54 -8.50 10.44
N PHE A 152 7.59 -9.80 10.72
CA PHE A 152 8.78 -10.38 11.33
C PHE A 152 9.74 -10.81 10.22
N SER A 153 11.06 -10.58 10.46
CA SER A 153 12.07 -11.03 9.52
C SER A 153 12.11 -12.55 9.49
N SER A 154 12.16 -13.08 8.30
CA SER A 154 12.24 -14.53 8.09
C SER A 154 13.67 -15.03 8.20
#